data_99ff4bc6f8609fe0a68eb0262af06928
#
_entry.id   99ff4bc6f8609fe0a68eb0262af06928
#
_cell.length_a   1.000
_cell.length_b   1.000
_cell.length_c   1.000
_cell.angle_alpha   90.00
_cell.angle_beta   90.00
_cell.angle_gamma   90.00
#
_symmetry.space_group_name_H-M   'P 1'
#
loop_
_entity.id
_entity.type
_entity.pdbx_description
1 polymer ?
#
loop_
_entity_poly.entity_id
_entity_poly.type
_entity_poly.pdbx_seq_one_letter_code
_entity_poly.pdbx_strand_id
1 'polypeptide(L)'
;MHIAICGGGVIGSALAYELTARGERVTLIERWRIAGAASGKSGGFLARDWCDGTSLQTLAEVSFDRHQEWADRLDNPYGYRRVATYSAAMSARRTLPPRGDRDAAAWLADEAVNRQRLGTQATTAQLDPAQFTTALAERAARDGARIRIGAVAGLSTDAAGNAATGVVLEDGDRIDADAVVLALGPWSLLAATWVPLPPVYGLKGHSIILRPRKTLPAEAIFAEFEDRDGDVLTPEIVPRADGTLYVCGLSGADSMPVDPARVEPEPGGAEKLIDVTTRLVPSLEGAEVIARQACFRPVTADGLPLIGPVPGLENVHVATGHSVWGMLNAPGTATALADLLLTGASAEMDLSPFAPARMRPLDPADLELS
;
A
#
# COMPACT_ATOMS: atom_id res chain seq x y z
N MET A 1 -11.02 25.22 -0.22
CA MET A 1 -9.76 25.24 -1.02
C MET A 1 -9.91 24.39 -2.27
N HIS A 2 -9.01 24.55 -3.25
CA HIS A 2 -8.83 23.59 -4.34
C HIS A 2 -7.51 22.83 -4.12
N ILE A 3 -7.57 21.54 -3.96
CA ILE A 3 -6.40 20.70 -3.67
C ILE A 3 -6.14 19.79 -4.87
N ALA A 4 -4.92 19.85 -5.43
CA ALA A 4 -4.44 18.93 -6.45
C ALA A 4 -3.70 17.78 -5.76
N ILE A 5 -4.19 16.55 -5.93
CA ILE A 5 -3.57 15.34 -5.37
C ILE A 5 -2.93 14.56 -6.52
N CYS A 6 -1.61 14.40 -6.48
CA CYS A 6 -0.83 13.69 -7.49
C CYS A 6 -0.60 12.24 -7.05
N GLY A 7 -1.25 11.29 -7.73
CA GLY A 7 -1.20 9.85 -7.48
C GLY A 7 -2.53 9.26 -7.05
N GLY A 8 -3.10 8.37 -7.88
CA GLY A 8 -4.35 7.64 -7.65
C GLY A 8 -4.15 6.29 -6.95
N GLY A 9 -3.10 6.15 -6.14
CA GLY A 9 -2.92 5.06 -5.21
C GLY A 9 -3.81 5.20 -3.98
N VAL A 10 -3.74 4.24 -3.04
CA VAL A 10 -4.60 4.21 -1.85
C VAL A 10 -4.49 5.49 -1.01
N ILE A 11 -3.29 6.07 -0.89
CA ILE A 11 -3.08 7.29 -0.10
C ILE A 11 -3.77 8.48 -0.75
N GLY A 12 -3.57 8.71 -2.06
CA GLY A 12 -4.21 9.83 -2.77
C GLY A 12 -5.73 9.66 -2.88
N SER A 13 -6.21 8.43 -3.11
CA SER A 13 -7.66 8.14 -3.17
C SER A 13 -8.33 8.31 -1.80
N ALA A 14 -7.68 7.90 -0.72
CA ALA A 14 -8.16 8.10 0.64
C ALA A 14 -8.22 9.59 1.01
N LEU A 15 -7.18 10.36 0.66
CA LEU A 15 -7.16 11.80 0.90
C LEU A 15 -8.24 12.52 0.06
N ALA A 16 -8.42 12.12 -1.20
CA ALA A 16 -9.48 12.68 -2.04
C ALA A 16 -10.86 12.43 -1.45
N TYR A 17 -11.12 11.20 -0.98
CA TYR A 17 -12.36 10.87 -0.27
C TYR A 17 -12.58 11.71 0.98
N GLU A 18 -11.57 11.83 1.83
CA GLU A 18 -11.66 12.58 3.09
C GLU A 18 -11.87 14.07 2.87
N LEU A 19 -11.16 14.70 1.92
CA LEU A 19 -11.27 16.12 1.63
C LEU A 19 -12.60 16.46 0.96
N THR A 20 -13.11 15.65 0.04
CA THR A 20 -14.44 15.88 -0.57
C THR A 20 -15.56 15.70 0.44
N ALA A 21 -15.45 14.74 1.37
CA ALA A 21 -16.40 14.59 2.47
C ALA A 21 -16.44 15.81 3.40
N ARG A 22 -15.36 16.61 3.44
CA ARG A 22 -15.27 17.89 4.16
C ARG A 22 -15.66 19.10 3.33
N GLY A 23 -16.13 18.90 2.08
CA GLY A 23 -16.61 19.97 1.21
C GLY A 23 -15.53 20.68 0.39
N GLU A 24 -14.32 20.15 0.33
CA GLU A 24 -13.23 20.72 -0.41
C GLU A 24 -13.28 20.36 -1.90
N ARG A 25 -12.82 21.26 -2.76
CA ARG A 25 -12.65 20.98 -4.17
C ARG A 25 -11.36 20.21 -4.41
N VAL A 26 -11.44 19.03 -5.01
CA VAL A 26 -10.32 18.13 -5.23
C VAL A 26 -10.15 17.79 -6.72
N THR A 27 -8.91 17.81 -7.20
CA THR A 27 -8.52 17.16 -8.45
C THR A 27 -7.51 16.06 -8.15
N LEU A 28 -7.92 14.80 -8.33
CA LEU A 28 -7.05 13.62 -8.21
C LEU A 28 -6.44 13.32 -9.58
N ILE A 29 -5.12 13.34 -9.66
CA ILE A 29 -4.36 13.18 -10.90
C ILE A 29 -3.60 11.85 -10.83
N GLU A 30 -3.78 11.01 -11.84
CA GLU A 30 -3.15 9.70 -11.90
C GLU A 30 -2.52 9.47 -13.28
N ARG A 31 -1.26 9.02 -13.30
CA ARG A 31 -0.52 8.82 -14.55
C ARG A 31 -1.15 7.75 -15.46
N TRP A 32 -1.62 6.66 -14.87
CA TRP A 32 -2.08 5.48 -15.61
C TRP A 32 -3.54 5.15 -15.30
N ARG A 33 -3.80 4.55 -14.14
CA ARG A 33 -5.14 4.19 -13.66
C ARG A 33 -5.18 4.14 -12.13
N ILE A 34 -6.33 4.42 -11.57
CA ILE A 34 -6.56 4.28 -10.12
C ILE A 34 -6.21 2.86 -9.68
N ALA A 35 -5.53 2.73 -8.55
CA ALA A 35 -5.04 1.46 -8.01
C ALA A 35 -4.11 0.66 -8.95
N GLY A 36 -3.51 1.28 -9.97
CA GLY A 36 -2.75 0.57 -11.01
C GLY A 36 -1.43 -0.06 -10.54
N ALA A 37 -0.84 0.46 -9.45
CA ALA A 37 0.45 0.07 -8.91
C ALA A 37 0.31 -0.76 -7.61
N ALA A 38 1.14 -0.49 -6.59
CA ALA A 38 1.18 -1.23 -5.33
C ALA A 38 -0.18 -1.36 -4.66
N SER A 39 -1.01 -0.31 -4.69
CA SER A 39 -2.31 -0.27 -4.05
C SER A 39 -3.32 -1.27 -4.60
N GLY A 40 -3.21 -1.66 -5.88
CA GLY A 40 -4.09 -2.68 -6.46
C GLY A 40 -3.50 -4.09 -6.45
N LYS A 41 -2.25 -4.26 -6.05
CA LYS A 41 -1.51 -5.52 -6.15
C LYS A 41 -1.03 -6.05 -4.78
N SER A 42 -1.42 -5.42 -3.68
CA SER A 42 -1.09 -5.83 -2.30
C SER A 42 -2.05 -6.91 -1.76
N GLY A 43 -1.73 -7.49 -0.60
CA GLY A 43 -2.55 -8.50 0.04
C GLY A 43 -3.85 -7.96 0.65
N GLY A 44 -3.87 -6.68 1.00
CA GLY A 44 -5.00 -6.09 1.70
C GLY A 44 -5.12 -6.56 3.15
N PHE A 45 -4.04 -7.08 3.74
CA PHE A 45 -3.97 -7.47 5.13
C PHE A 45 -3.76 -6.24 6.02
N LEU A 46 -4.45 -6.20 7.15
CA LEU A 46 -4.45 -5.10 8.12
C LEU A 46 -4.20 -5.66 9.52
N ALA A 47 -3.27 -5.07 10.26
CA ALA A 47 -2.96 -5.46 11.63
C ALA A 47 -2.89 -4.23 12.54
N ARG A 48 -3.69 -4.22 13.60
CA ARG A 48 -3.83 -3.10 14.52
C ARG A 48 -2.60 -2.91 15.41
N ASP A 49 -2.05 -4.02 15.89
CA ASP A 49 -1.07 -4.11 16.98
C ASP A 49 0.36 -4.50 16.54
N TRP A 50 0.59 -4.68 15.22
CA TRP A 50 1.92 -5.09 14.73
C TRP A 50 2.94 -3.94 14.69
N CYS A 51 2.47 -2.72 14.86
CA CYS A 51 3.32 -1.53 14.95
C CYS A 51 3.53 -1.04 16.40
N ASP A 52 3.07 -1.79 17.41
CA ASP A 52 3.16 -1.40 18.81
C ASP A 52 4.61 -1.12 19.24
N GLY A 53 4.79 -0.08 20.04
CA GLY A 53 6.12 0.36 20.50
C GLY A 53 6.96 1.08 19.44
N THR A 54 6.43 1.33 18.23
CA THR A 54 7.09 2.12 17.19
C THR A 54 6.40 3.47 16.97
N SER A 55 7.03 4.36 16.20
CA SER A 55 6.40 5.63 15.80
C SER A 55 5.13 5.45 14.94
N LEU A 56 4.90 4.26 14.38
CA LEU A 56 3.72 3.95 13.59
C LEU A 56 2.51 3.52 14.43
N GLN A 57 2.66 3.27 15.72
CA GLN A 57 1.60 2.69 16.56
C GLN A 57 0.27 3.46 16.44
N THR A 58 0.27 4.75 16.78
CA THR A 58 -0.96 5.56 16.74
C THR A 58 -1.57 5.61 15.35
N LEU A 59 -0.74 5.75 14.31
CA LEU A 59 -1.21 5.77 12.93
C LEU A 59 -1.86 4.44 12.53
N ALA A 60 -1.28 3.30 12.93
CA ALA A 60 -1.81 1.98 12.65
C ALA A 60 -3.12 1.72 13.39
N GLU A 61 -3.20 2.04 14.68
CA GLU A 61 -4.39 1.87 15.51
C GLU A 61 -5.58 2.68 15.01
N VAL A 62 -5.38 3.99 14.81
CA VAL A 62 -6.42 4.91 14.28
C VAL A 62 -6.88 4.46 12.89
N SER A 63 -5.94 4.09 12.03
CA SER A 63 -6.27 3.63 10.68
C SER A 63 -7.05 2.33 10.66
N PHE A 64 -6.68 1.37 11.51
CA PHE A 64 -7.36 0.09 11.61
C PHE A 64 -8.83 0.25 12.04
N ASP A 65 -9.09 1.10 13.02
CA ASP A 65 -10.44 1.39 13.50
C ASP A 65 -11.26 2.11 12.41
N ARG A 66 -10.65 3.05 11.67
CA ARG A 66 -11.31 3.74 10.54
C ARG A 66 -11.61 2.84 9.34
N HIS A 67 -10.86 1.77 9.11
CA HIS A 67 -11.22 0.81 8.06
C HIS A 67 -12.61 0.21 8.28
N GLN A 68 -12.98 -0.10 9.53
CA GLN A 68 -14.33 -0.56 9.86
C GLN A 68 -15.37 0.54 9.61
N GLU A 69 -15.11 1.76 10.08
CA GLU A 69 -16.02 2.89 9.89
C GLU A 69 -16.26 3.17 8.39
N TRP A 70 -15.21 3.13 7.58
CA TRP A 70 -15.34 3.36 6.15
C TRP A 70 -16.02 2.21 5.42
N ALA A 71 -15.82 0.96 5.88
CA ALA A 71 -16.55 -0.17 5.35
C ALA A 71 -18.06 0.01 5.58
N ASP A 72 -18.45 0.42 6.78
CA ASP A 72 -19.86 0.66 7.13
C ASP A 72 -20.46 1.83 6.33
N ARG A 73 -19.71 2.93 6.13
CA ARG A 73 -20.16 4.12 5.36
C ARG A 73 -20.27 3.87 3.85
N LEU A 74 -19.49 2.94 3.30
CA LEU A 74 -19.41 2.65 1.87
C LEU A 74 -20.16 1.36 1.48
N ASP A 75 -20.92 0.76 2.38
CA ASP A 75 -21.61 -0.53 2.15
C ASP A 75 -20.64 -1.68 1.78
N ASN A 76 -19.38 -1.56 2.20
CA ASN A 76 -18.32 -2.57 2.08
C ASN A 76 -18.15 -3.22 0.67
N PRO A 77 -18.03 -2.47 -0.42
CA PRO A 77 -17.95 -3.03 -1.76
C PRO A 77 -16.62 -3.77 -2.02
N TYR A 78 -15.67 -3.68 -1.12
CA TYR A 78 -14.32 -4.24 -1.20
C TYR A 78 -14.10 -5.43 -0.25
N GLY A 79 -15.16 -5.97 0.34
CA GLY A 79 -15.13 -7.20 1.12
C GLY A 79 -14.26 -7.12 2.38
N TYR A 80 -14.21 -5.96 3.06
CA TYR A 80 -13.56 -5.85 4.36
C TYR A 80 -14.15 -6.86 5.34
N ARG A 81 -13.30 -7.60 6.01
CA ARG A 81 -13.70 -8.56 7.05
C ARG A 81 -12.60 -8.76 8.08
N ARG A 82 -13.00 -9.08 9.30
CA ARG A 82 -12.10 -9.50 10.37
C ARG A 82 -11.62 -10.92 10.11
N VAL A 83 -10.34 -11.19 10.34
CA VAL A 83 -9.70 -12.49 10.10
C VAL A 83 -8.89 -12.90 11.32
N ALA A 84 -8.69 -14.21 11.53
CA ALA A 84 -7.64 -14.69 12.42
C ALA A 84 -6.32 -14.76 11.64
N THR A 85 -5.18 -14.66 12.33
CA THR A 85 -3.88 -14.69 11.69
C THR A 85 -2.95 -15.64 12.43
N TYR A 86 -2.25 -16.48 11.67
CA TYR A 86 -1.35 -17.48 12.21
C TYR A 86 0.01 -17.45 11.52
N SER A 87 1.06 -17.82 12.25
CA SER A 87 2.32 -18.25 11.64
C SER A 87 2.28 -19.73 11.28
N ALA A 88 3.14 -20.15 10.37
CA ALA A 88 3.42 -21.54 10.08
C ALA A 88 4.87 -21.70 9.61
N ALA A 89 5.46 -22.89 9.75
CA ALA A 89 6.76 -23.21 9.20
C ALA A 89 6.74 -24.59 8.54
N MET A 90 7.45 -24.73 7.41
CA MET A 90 7.61 -26.01 6.69
C MET A 90 9.00 -26.07 6.06
N SER A 91 9.57 -27.26 5.96
CA SER A 91 10.85 -27.50 5.29
C SER A 91 10.70 -28.61 4.26
N ALA A 92 11.22 -28.37 3.05
CA ALA A 92 11.31 -29.39 2.01
C ALA A 92 12.51 -30.35 2.20
N ARG A 93 13.36 -30.11 3.21
CA ARG A 93 14.60 -30.86 3.48
C ARG A 93 14.50 -31.77 4.68
N ARG A 94 13.67 -31.43 5.66
CA ARG A 94 13.60 -32.13 6.95
C ARG A 94 12.20 -31.99 7.56
N THR A 95 11.85 -32.94 8.39
CA THR A 95 10.66 -32.84 9.22
C THR A 95 10.95 -31.88 10.38
N LEU A 96 10.13 -30.84 10.52
CA LEU A 96 10.21 -29.93 11.63
C LEU A 96 9.44 -30.48 12.84
N PRO A 97 9.92 -30.28 14.08
CA PRO A 97 9.17 -30.69 15.26
C PRO A 97 7.87 -29.87 15.36
N PRO A 98 6.74 -30.53 15.68
CA PRO A 98 5.47 -29.83 15.82
C PRO A 98 5.53 -28.88 17.04
N ARG A 99 5.08 -27.64 16.84
CA ARG A 99 4.92 -26.60 17.86
C ARG A 99 3.60 -25.85 17.65
N GLY A 100 3.05 -25.31 18.73
CA GLY A 100 1.80 -24.54 18.67
C GLY A 100 0.55 -25.42 18.61
N ASP A 101 -0.57 -24.80 18.24
CA ASP A 101 -1.88 -25.42 18.16
C ASP A 101 -2.07 -26.11 16.81
N ARG A 102 -2.22 -27.44 16.82
CA ARG A 102 -2.42 -28.24 15.59
C ARG A 102 -3.75 -27.98 14.91
N ASP A 103 -4.76 -27.54 15.66
CA ASP A 103 -6.08 -27.25 15.13
C ASP A 103 -6.16 -25.84 14.50
N ALA A 104 -5.17 -24.99 14.80
CA ALA A 104 -5.05 -23.68 14.16
C ALA A 104 -4.69 -23.84 12.67
N ALA A 105 -5.38 -23.11 11.80
CA ALA A 105 -5.17 -23.18 10.35
C ALA A 105 -5.17 -24.63 9.81
N ALA A 106 -6.18 -25.42 10.17
CA ALA A 106 -6.27 -26.85 9.88
C ALA A 106 -6.30 -27.18 8.36
N TRP A 107 -6.43 -26.17 7.52
CA TRP A 107 -6.40 -26.30 6.06
C TRP A 107 -4.98 -26.31 5.45
N LEU A 108 -3.95 -26.08 6.27
CA LEU A 108 -2.55 -26.25 5.88
C LEU A 108 -2.16 -27.73 5.87
N ALA A 109 -1.08 -28.05 5.14
CA ALA A 109 -0.48 -29.39 5.15
C ALA A 109 -0.11 -29.84 6.57
N ASP A 110 -0.16 -31.15 6.85
CA ASP A 110 0.19 -31.71 8.16
C ASP A 110 1.66 -31.45 8.53
N GLU A 111 2.54 -31.34 7.52
CA GLU A 111 3.97 -31.01 7.67
C GLU A 111 4.22 -29.55 8.01
N ALA A 112 3.25 -28.66 7.76
CA ALA A 112 3.31 -27.27 8.18
C ALA A 112 3.09 -27.18 9.69
N VAL A 113 4.12 -26.82 10.44
CA VAL A 113 4.17 -26.78 11.91
C VAL A 113 4.37 -25.35 12.43
N ASN A 114 4.60 -25.18 13.72
CA ASN A 114 4.80 -23.88 14.40
C ASN A 114 3.59 -22.94 14.22
N ARG A 115 2.37 -23.51 14.27
CA ARG A 115 1.12 -22.76 14.11
C ARG A 115 0.85 -21.95 15.37
N GLN A 116 1.27 -20.69 15.36
CA GLN A 116 1.05 -19.75 16.46
C GLN A 116 0.09 -18.67 16.01
N ARG A 117 -0.78 -18.23 16.91
CA ARG A 117 -1.67 -17.10 16.64
C ARG A 117 -0.89 -15.81 16.66
N LEU A 118 -0.90 -15.07 15.56
CA LEU A 118 -0.29 -13.74 15.39
C LEU A 118 -1.30 -12.61 15.55
N GLY A 119 -2.59 -12.91 15.36
CA GLY A 119 -3.65 -11.94 15.46
C GLY A 119 -5.02 -12.59 15.58
N THR A 120 -5.97 -11.84 16.08
CA THR A 120 -7.37 -12.26 16.26
C THR A 120 -8.30 -11.41 15.41
N GLN A 121 -9.56 -11.77 15.32
CA GLN A 121 -10.57 -10.91 14.69
C GLN A 121 -10.72 -9.53 15.35
N ALA A 122 -10.18 -9.32 16.56
CA ALA A 122 -10.13 -8.01 17.19
C ALA A 122 -8.97 -7.16 16.65
N THR A 123 -7.87 -7.80 16.20
CA THR A 123 -6.62 -7.09 15.86
C THR A 123 -6.19 -7.25 14.41
N THR A 124 -6.82 -8.16 13.64
CA THR A 124 -6.47 -8.33 12.22
C THR A 124 -7.71 -8.38 11.31
N ALA A 125 -7.53 -7.84 10.11
CA ALA A 125 -8.58 -7.75 9.09
C ALA A 125 -7.99 -7.91 7.68
N GLN A 126 -8.87 -8.04 6.69
CA GLN A 126 -8.52 -8.16 5.29
C GLN A 126 -9.57 -7.45 4.43
N LEU A 127 -9.13 -6.90 3.31
CA LEU A 127 -9.97 -6.31 2.27
C LEU A 127 -9.36 -6.56 0.87
N ASP A 128 -10.14 -6.35 -0.20
CA ASP A 128 -9.56 -6.27 -1.54
C ASP A 128 -8.97 -4.87 -1.78
N PRO A 129 -7.64 -4.76 -1.95
CA PRO A 129 -6.97 -3.46 -2.02
C PRO A 129 -7.27 -2.66 -3.30
N ALA A 130 -7.49 -3.35 -4.43
CA ALA A 130 -7.86 -2.69 -5.68
C ALA A 130 -9.26 -2.10 -5.58
N GLN A 131 -10.22 -2.88 -5.10
CA GLN A 131 -11.60 -2.45 -4.91
C GLN A 131 -11.70 -1.36 -3.84
N PHE A 132 -10.96 -1.46 -2.73
CA PHE A 132 -10.93 -0.40 -1.71
C PHE A 132 -10.45 0.93 -2.28
N THR A 133 -9.29 0.92 -2.94
CA THR A 133 -8.71 2.14 -3.54
C THR A 133 -9.65 2.75 -4.58
N THR A 134 -10.25 1.91 -5.42
CA THR A 134 -11.19 2.35 -6.46
C THR A 134 -12.48 2.90 -5.85
N ALA A 135 -13.04 2.24 -4.85
CA ALA A 135 -14.26 2.69 -4.17
C ALA A 135 -14.09 4.07 -3.52
N LEU A 136 -12.92 4.36 -2.94
CA LEU A 136 -12.60 5.67 -2.37
C LEU A 136 -12.54 6.75 -3.47
N ALA A 137 -11.83 6.49 -4.57
CA ALA A 137 -11.73 7.43 -5.69
C ALA A 137 -13.10 7.68 -6.35
N GLU A 138 -13.89 6.63 -6.57
CA GLU A 138 -15.24 6.73 -7.12
C GLU A 138 -16.19 7.48 -6.18
N ARG A 139 -16.07 7.27 -4.88
CA ARG A 139 -16.87 8.00 -3.91
C ARG A 139 -16.47 9.47 -3.89
N ALA A 140 -15.18 9.80 -3.89
CA ALA A 140 -14.71 11.17 -4.02
C ALA A 140 -15.23 11.83 -5.30
N ALA A 141 -15.23 11.11 -6.45
CA ALA A 141 -15.76 11.62 -7.71
C ALA A 141 -17.28 11.89 -7.64
N ARG A 142 -18.05 11.00 -7.02
CA ARG A 142 -19.50 11.22 -6.79
C ARG A 142 -19.76 12.42 -5.88
N ASP A 143 -18.87 12.69 -4.92
CA ASP A 143 -18.95 13.82 -3.99
C ASP A 143 -18.30 15.11 -4.58
N GLY A 144 -17.90 15.11 -5.85
CA GLY A 144 -17.48 16.30 -6.61
C GLY A 144 -15.99 16.39 -6.93
N ALA A 145 -15.16 15.42 -6.59
CA ALA A 145 -13.77 15.39 -7.03
C ALA A 145 -13.68 15.19 -8.55
N ARG A 146 -12.74 15.89 -9.19
CA ARG A 146 -12.34 15.62 -10.57
C ARG A 146 -11.22 14.58 -10.60
N ILE A 147 -11.38 13.51 -11.36
CA ILE A 147 -10.30 12.57 -11.67
C ILE A 147 -9.70 12.92 -13.03
N ARG A 148 -8.41 13.18 -13.10
CA ARG A 148 -7.64 13.46 -14.31
C ARG A 148 -6.61 12.36 -14.54
N ILE A 149 -6.73 11.63 -15.62
CA ILE A 149 -5.66 10.74 -16.06
C ILE A 149 -4.64 11.56 -16.83
N GLY A 150 -3.41 11.57 -16.34
CA GLY A 150 -2.28 12.32 -16.90
C GLY A 150 -1.08 12.28 -15.95
N ALA A 151 0.10 12.39 -16.49
CA ALA A 151 1.34 12.38 -15.71
C ALA A 151 1.71 13.80 -15.29
N VAL A 152 1.99 14.00 -14.00
CA VAL A 152 2.50 15.28 -13.47
C VAL A 152 3.97 15.41 -13.83
N ALA A 153 4.35 16.52 -14.47
CA ALA A 153 5.71 16.85 -14.87
C ALA A 153 6.40 17.85 -13.92
N GLY A 154 5.62 18.59 -13.11
CA GLY A 154 6.18 19.58 -12.20
C GLY A 154 5.11 20.43 -11.50
N LEU A 155 5.59 21.40 -10.72
CA LEU A 155 4.77 22.39 -10.07
C LEU A 155 4.60 23.65 -10.96
N SER A 156 3.43 24.29 -10.89
CA SER A 156 3.30 25.71 -11.17
C SER A 156 3.58 26.48 -9.88
N THR A 157 4.37 27.53 -9.95
CA THR A 157 4.73 28.35 -8.76
C THR A 157 4.38 29.81 -8.98
N ASP A 158 4.37 30.56 -7.89
CA ASP A 158 4.32 32.02 -7.92
C ASP A 158 5.59 32.62 -8.57
N ALA A 159 5.60 33.93 -8.76
CA ALA A 159 6.73 34.63 -9.39
C ALA A 159 8.06 34.52 -8.58
N ALA A 160 8.00 34.25 -7.28
CA ALA A 160 9.16 34.05 -6.41
C ALA A 160 9.66 32.60 -6.41
N GLY A 161 8.87 31.66 -6.91
CA GLY A 161 9.18 30.23 -6.94
C GLY A 161 9.00 29.53 -5.57
N ASN A 162 8.42 30.20 -4.59
CA ASN A 162 8.33 29.72 -3.21
C ASN A 162 7.01 29.02 -2.87
N ALA A 163 5.92 29.38 -3.56
CA ALA A 163 4.59 28.81 -3.32
C ALA A 163 4.07 28.11 -4.56
N ALA A 164 3.52 26.90 -4.38
CA ALA A 164 2.82 26.24 -5.47
C ALA A 164 1.46 26.91 -5.74
N THR A 165 1.16 27.10 -7.01
CA THR A 165 -0.12 27.59 -7.52
C THR A 165 -0.88 26.52 -8.31
N GLY A 166 -0.30 25.31 -8.39
CA GLY A 166 -0.87 24.16 -9.10
C GLY A 166 0.20 23.22 -9.63
N VAL A 167 -0.17 22.41 -10.62
CA VAL A 167 0.69 21.44 -11.29
C VAL A 167 0.67 21.57 -12.80
N VAL A 168 1.75 21.15 -13.45
CA VAL A 168 1.89 21.02 -14.90
C VAL A 168 1.94 19.54 -15.25
N LEU A 169 1.20 19.12 -16.28
CA LEU A 169 1.19 17.76 -16.79
C LEU A 169 2.17 17.61 -17.97
N GLU A 170 2.57 16.36 -18.28
CA GLU A 170 3.45 16.06 -19.43
C GLU A 170 2.84 16.47 -20.79
N ASP A 171 1.51 16.52 -20.90
CA ASP A 171 0.80 16.99 -22.10
C ASP A 171 0.73 18.52 -22.23
N GLY A 172 1.27 19.25 -21.26
CA GLY A 172 1.29 20.72 -21.20
C GLY A 172 0.08 21.34 -20.50
N ASP A 173 -0.92 20.56 -20.12
CA ASP A 173 -2.07 21.05 -19.36
C ASP A 173 -1.60 21.55 -17.97
N ARG A 174 -2.31 22.59 -17.47
CA ARG A 174 -2.12 23.12 -16.13
C ARG A 174 -3.37 22.93 -15.30
N ILE A 175 -3.18 22.61 -14.03
CA ILE A 175 -4.24 22.48 -13.04
C ILE A 175 -3.92 23.43 -11.92
N ASP A 176 -4.63 24.56 -11.85
CA ASP A 176 -4.48 25.51 -10.77
C ASP A 176 -5.04 24.94 -9.48
N ALA A 177 -4.34 25.15 -8.36
CA ALA A 177 -4.73 24.66 -7.04
C ALA A 177 -4.16 25.57 -5.93
N ASP A 178 -4.89 25.65 -4.81
CA ASP A 178 -4.45 26.37 -3.60
C ASP A 178 -3.42 25.56 -2.82
N ALA A 179 -3.43 24.24 -2.97
CA ALA A 179 -2.45 23.33 -2.39
C ALA A 179 -2.21 22.10 -3.28
N VAL A 180 -1.00 21.54 -3.21
CA VAL A 180 -0.59 20.35 -3.96
C VAL A 180 -0.17 19.27 -2.97
N VAL A 181 -0.65 18.03 -3.16
CA VAL A 181 -0.23 16.87 -2.37
C VAL A 181 0.37 15.80 -3.27
N LEU A 182 1.60 15.42 -2.96
CA LEU A 182 2.35 14.39 -3.67
C LEU A 182 2.13 13.02 -3.00
N ALA A 183 1.32 12.16 -3.62
CA ALA A 183 1.01 10.80 -3.15
C ALA A 183 1.49 9.75 -4.19
N LEU A 184 2.72 9.94 -4.70
CA LEU A 184 3.24 9.25 -5.88
C LEU A 184 3.78 7.83 -5.59
N GLY A 185 3.68 7.36 -4.34
CA GLY A 185 4.21 6.05 -3.95
C GLY A 185 5.71 5.92 -4.27
N PRO A 186 6.17 4.81 -4.85
CA PRO A 186 7.60 4.63 -5.18
C PRO A 186 8.09 5.61 -6.26
N TRP A 187 7.19 6.14 -7.11
CA TRP A 187 7.53 7.17 -8.11
C TRP A 187 7.73 8.57 -7.50
N SER A 188 7.62 8.74 -6.19
CA SER A 188 8.01 9.97 -5.49
C SER A 188 9.49 10.32 -5.73
N LEU A 189 10.32 9.32 -6.08
CA LEU A 189 11.70 9.52 -6.50
C LEU A 189 11.80 10.48 -7.70
N LEU A 190 10.88 10.38 -8.67
CA LEU A 190 10.88 11.24 -9.86
C LEU A 190 10.57 12.70 -9.50
N ALA A 191 9.79 12.93 -8.45
CA ALA A 191 9.46 14.29 -8.00
C ALA A 191 10.67 15.02 -7.40
N ALA A 192 11.73 14.33 -7.00
CA ALA A 192 12.96 14.96 -6.50
C ALA A 192 13.64 15.87 -7.53
N THR A 193 13.30 15.76 -8.82
CA THR A 193 13.79 16.67 -9.88
C THR A 193 13.16 18.06 -9.82
N TRP A 194 12.04 18.24 -9.11
CA TRP A 194 11.28 19.51 -9.04
C TRP A 194 10.78 19.87 -7.65
N VAL A 195 10.97 19.01 -6.63
CA VAL A 195 10.73 19.32 -5.22
C VAL A 195 11.83 18.71 -4.34
N PRO A 196 12.22 19.37 -3.24
CA PRO A 196 13.26 18.86 -2.34
C PRO A 196 12.71 17.74 -1.45
N LEU A 197 12.53 16.53 -1.99
CA LEU A 197 12.05 15.36 -1.25
C LEU A 197 13.20 14.43 -0.83
N PRO A 198 13.11 13.84 0.37
CA PRO A 198 13.95 12.70 0.71
C PRO A 198 13.76 11.54 -0.26
N PRO A 199 14.78 10.67 -0.44
CA PRO A 199 14.69 9.53 -1.34
C PRO A 199 13.63 8.54 -0.86
N VAL A 200 12.78 8.09 -1.81
CA VAL A 200 11.81 7.00 -1.64
C VAL A 200 12.14 5.94 -2.65
N TYR A 201 12.54 4.78 -2.18
CA TYR A 201 12.99 3.66 -3.02
C TYR A 201 11.83 2.74 -3.35
N GLY A 202 11.90 2.09 -4.51
CA GLY A 202 11.00 1.03 -4.92
C GLY A 202 11.56 -0.35 -4.54
N LEU A 203 10.93 -1.07 -3.63
CA LEU A 203 11.26 -2.47 -3.35
C LEU A 203 10.29 -3.38 -4.10
N LYS A 204 10.78 -4.10 -5.12
CA LYS A 204 9.96 -5.00 -5.93
C LYS A 204 9.46 -6.19 -5.11
N GLY A 205 8.20 -6.54 -5.28
CA GLY A 205 7.58 -7.72 -4.68
C GLY A 205 6.67 -8.42 -5.69
N HIS A 206 6.64 -9.76 -5.63
CA HIS A 206 5.83 -10.62 -6.49
C HIS A 206 4.63 -11.15 -5.73
N SER A 207 3.52 -11.30 -6.44
CA SER A 207 2.32 -11.92 -5.90
C SER A 207 1.55 -12.69 -6.98
N ILE A 208 0.73 -13.61 -6.52
CA ILE A 208 -0.23 -14.34 -7.35
C ILE A 208 -1.62 -14.26 -6.74
N ILE A 209 -2.63 -14.36 -7.58
CA ILE A 209 -4.01 -14.56 -7.16
C ILE A 209 -4.47 -15.91 -7.70
N LEU A 210 -4.93 -16.76 -6.80
CA LEU A 210 -5.46 -18.07 -7.10
C LEU A 210 -6.97 -18.11 -6.84
N ARG A 211 -7.67 -18.99 -7.55
CA ARG A 211 -9.04 -19.37 -7.25
C ARG A 211 -9.08 -20.80 -6.71
N PRO A 212 -9.18 -20.97 -5.38
CA PRO A 212 -9.36 -22.28 -4.78
C PRO A 212 -10.63 -22.98 -5.26
N ARG A 213 -10.61 -24.30 -5.36
CA ARG A 213 -11.81 -25.07 -5.67
C ARG A 213 -12.81 -25.14 -4.51
N LYS A 214 -12.33 -24.91 -3.29
CA LYS A 214 -13.13 -24.84 -2.07
C LYS A 214 -12.83 -23.55 -1.35
N THR A 215 -13.83 -22.94 -0.75
CA THR A 215 -13.66 -21.75 0.08
C THR A 215 -12.73 -22.04 1.25
N LEU A 216 -11.73 -21.18 1.44
CA LEU A 216 -10.82 -21.23 2.56
C LEU A 216 -11.39 -20.42 3.74
N PRO A 217 -11.03 -20.77 4.99
CA PRO A 217 -11.41 -19.98 6.17
C PRO A 217 -10.92 -18.52 6.09
N ALA A 218 -11.54 -17.64 6.88
CA ALA A 218 -11.09 -16.26 7.05
C ALA A 218 -9.86 -16.20 7.98
N GLU A 219 -8.77 -16.80 7.53
CA GLU A 219 -7.51 -16.97 8.26
C GLU A 219 -6.36 -16.57 7.37
N ALA A 220 -5.54 -15.59 7.79
CA ALA A 220 -4.31 -15.21 7.11
C ALA A 220 -3.12 -16.00 7.66
N ILE A 221 -2.20 -16.41 6.80
CA ILE A 221 -1.01 -17.16 7.17
C ILE A 221 0.24 -16.38 6.79
N PHE A 222 1.17 -16.26 7.73
CA PHE A 222 2.53 -15.79 7.53
C PHE A 222 3.45 -16.99 7.73
N ALA A 223 3.98 -17.56 6.66
CA ALA A 223 4.73 -18.79 6.73
C ALA A 223 6.24 -18.57 6.52
N GLU A 224 7.03 -19.48 7.05
CA GLU A 224 8.43 -19.69 6.69
C GLU A 224 8.53 -21.02 5.95
N PHE A 225 9.06 -21.01 4.74
CA PHE A 225 9.25 -22.20 3.93
C PHE A 225 10.71 -22.34 3.52
N GLU A 226 11.40 -23.40 4.03
CA GLU A 226 12.73 -23.78 3.60
C GLU A 226 12.63 -24.69 2.38
N ASP A 227 13.12 -24.24 1.23
CA ASP A 227 13.09 -25.01 -0.02
C ASP A 227 14.20 -26.11 -0.06
N ARG A 228 14.28 -26.86 -1.16
CA ARG A 228 15.25 -27.95 -1.30
C ARG A 228 16.71 -27.50 -1.35
N ASP A 229 16.95 -26.26 -1.79
CA ASP A 229 18.28 -25.66 -1.90
C ASP A 229 18.71 -25.04 -0.56
N GLY A 230 17.78 -24.87 0.38
CA GLY A 230 18.00 -24.31 1.71
C GLY A 230 17.64 -22.82 1.79
N ASP A 231 17.09 -22.25 0.72
CA ASP A 231 16.58 -20.87 0.73
C ASP A 231 15.30 -20.80 1.56
N VAL A 232 15.17 -19.75 2.35
CA VAL A 232 13.98 -19.51 3.16
C VAL A 232 13.12 -18.46 2.47
N LEU A 233 11.88 -18.85 2.13
CA LEU A 233 10.84 -17.97 1.66
C LEU A 233 9.86 -17.66 2.77
N THR A 234 9.28 -16.46 2.73
CA THR A 234 8.30 -16.02 3.73
C THR A 234 6.96 -15.69 3.05
N PRO A 235 6.22 -16.70 2.57
CA PRO A 235 4.96 -16.46 1.90
C PRO A 235 3.88 -15.97 2.88
N GLU A 236 3.17 -14.93 2.43
CA GLU A 236 1.95 -14.45 3.05
C GLU A 236 0.77 -15.01 2.24
N ILE A 237 -0.15 -15.72 2.88
CA ILE A 237 -1.29 -16.39 2.26
C ILE A 237 -2.57 -15.79 2.84
N VAL A 238 -3.31 -15.05 2.02
CA VAL A 238 -4.45 -14.25 2.50
C VAL A 238 -5.71 -14.58 1.68
N PRO A 239 -6.62 -15.42 2.21
CA PRO A 239 -7.93 -15.67 1.61
C PRO A 239 -8.76 -14.39 1.60
N ARG A 240 -9.39 -14.07 0.46
CA ARG A 240 -10.26 -12.90 0.27
C ARG A 240 -11.73 -13.25 0.41
N ALA A 241 -12.56 -12.22 0.66
CA ALA A 241 -14.01 -12.40 0.83
C ALA A 241 -14.72 -12.87 -0.44
N ASP A 242 -14.17 -12.58 -1.63
CA ASP A 242 -14.66 -13.01 -2.93
C ASP A 242 -14.31 -14.48 -3.28
N GLY A 243 -13.67 -15.19 -2.34
CA GLY A 243 -13.25 -16.59 -2.50
C GLY A 243 -11.91 -16.75 -3.22
N THR A 244 -11.24 -15.67 -3.63
CA THR A 244 -9.88 -15.73 -4.15
C THR A 244 -8.85 -15.83 -3.04
N LEU A 245 -7.63 -16.20 -3.39
CA LEU A 245 -6.50 -16.29 -2.49
C LEU A 245 -5.35 -15.43 -3.02
N TYR A 246 -4.91 -14.47 -2.23
CA TYR A 246 -3.70 -13.73 -2.52
C TYR A 246 -2.50 -14.40 -1.86
N VAL A 247 -1.38 -14.49 -2.60
CA VAL A 247 -0.10 -14.96 -2.06
C VAL A 247 1.02 -14.05 -2.53
N CYS A 248 1.90 -13.66 -1.63
CA CYS A 248 3.18 -13.02 -1.93
C CYS A 248 4.31 -13.63 -1.09
N GLY A 249 5.54 -13.17 -1.25
CA GLY A 249 6.67 -13.65 -0.45
C GLY A 249 8.00 -13.71 -1.22
N LEU A 250 8.04 -13.15 -2.43
CA LEU A 250 9.28 -13.01 -3.20
C LEU A 250 9.57 -11.53 -3.43
N SER A 251 10.81 -11.12 -3.17
CA SER A 251 11.34 -9.81 -3.54
C SER A 251 12.21 -9.92 -4.78
N GLY A 252 12.19 -8.90 -5.64
CA GLY A 252 13.03 -8.77 -6.82
C GLY A 252 14.02 -7.62 -6.68
N ALA A 253 15.09 -7.69 -7.48
CA ALA A 253 16.15 -6.68 -7.51
C ALA A 253 16.07 -5.77 -8.76
N ASP A 254 15.07 -5.93 -9.62
CA ASP A 254 14.93 -5.14 -10.85
C ASP A 254 14.78 -3.65 -10.55
N SER A 255 15.32 -2.84 -11.46
CA SER A 255 15.10 -1.39 -11.45
C SER A 255 13.62 -1.06 -11.68
N MET A 256 13.15 0.01 -11.05
CA MET A 256 11.78 0.47 -11.21
C MET A 256 11.62 1.25 -12.52
N PRO A 257 10.71 0.82 -13.43
CA PRO A 257 10.46 1.58 -14.65
C PRO A 257 9.76 2.91 -14.34
N VAL A 258 10.01 3.94 -15.15
CA VAL A 258 9.33 5.24 -15.05
C VAL A 258 7.82 5.09 -15.28
N ASP A 259 7.42 4.23 -16.20
CA ASP A 259 6.01 3.93 -16.47
C ASP A 259 5.50 2.77 -15.58
N PRO A 260 4.54 3.01 -14.67
CA PRO A 260 3.99 1.95 -13.82
C PRO A 260 3.30 0.81 -14.59
N ALA A 261 2.87 1.07 -15.83
CA ALA A 261 2.26 0.04 -16.70
C ALA A 261 3.27 -1.03 -17.13
N ARG A 262 4.57 -0.72 -17.06
CA ARG A 262 5.67 -1.63 -17.45
C ARG A 262 6.18 -2.52 -16.32
N VAL A 263 5.56 -2.44 -15.13
CA VAL A 263 5.95 -3.30 -14.00
C VAL A 263 5.44 -4.72 -14.22
N GLU A 264 6.36 -5.63 -14.53
CA GLU A 264 6.10 -7.04 -14.80
C GLU A 264 6.72 -7.96 -13.75
N PRO A 265 6.12 -9.15 -13.49
CA PRO A 265 6.75 -10.18 -12.68
C PRO A 265 8.03 -10.71 -13.34
N GLU A 266 9.01 -11.08 -12.52
CA GLU A 266 10.20 -11.79 -13.01
C GLU A 266 9.84 -13.20 -13.49
N PRO A 267 10.50 -13.68 -14.55
CA PRO A 267 10.33 -15.06 -15.02
C PRO A 267 10.57 -16.08 -13.88
N GLY A 268 9.67 -17.04 -13.74
CA GLY A 268 9.76 -18.07 -12.70
C GLY A 268 9.29 -17.68 -11.29
N GLY A 269 9.13 -16.37 -11.01
CA GLY A 269 8.72 -15.92 -9.67
C GLY A 269 7.31 -16.38 -9.27
N ALA A 270 6.37 -16.32 -10.20
CA ALA A 270 5.02 -16.79 -9.95
C ALA A 270 4.96 -18.32 -9.78
N GLU A 271 5.72 -19.06 -10.57
CA GLU A 271 5.83 -20.52 -10.51
C GLU A 271 6.41 -20.98 -9.17
N LYS A 272 7.43 -20.25 -8.65
CA LYS A 272 8.00 -20.51 -7.31
C LYS A 272 6.96 -20.27 -6.22
N LEU A 273 6.17 -19.19 -6.30
CA LEU A 273 5.07 -18.95 -5.35
C LEU A 273 3.98 -20.01 -5.42
N ILE A 274 3.62 -20.50 -6.62
CA ILE A 274 2.63 -21.57 -6.80
C ILE A 274 3.13 -22.85 -6.17
N ASP A 275 4.38 -23.29 -6.43
CA ASP A 275 4.96 -24.50 -5.85
C ASP A 275 4.95 -24.44 -4.32
N VAL A 276 5.48 -23.38 -3.74
CA VAL A 276 5.54 -23.21 -2.28
C VAL A 276 4.14 -23.18 -1.66
N THR A 277 3.22 -22.44 -2.29
CA THR A 277 1.85 -22.34 -1.79
C THR A 277 1.11 -23.68 -1.84
N THR A 278 1.28 -24.46 -2.92
CA THR A 278 0.65 -25.76 -3.05
C THR A 278 1.19 -26.78 -2.05
N ARG A 279 2.48 -26.68 -1.69
CA ARG A 279 3.05 -27.49 -0.62
C ARG A 279 2.50 -27.14 0.76
N LEU A 280 2.37 -25.84 1.05
CA LEU A 280 1.78 -25.36 2.30
C LEU A 280 0.27 -25.65 2.38
N VAL A 281 -0.42 -25.63 1.23
CA VAL A 281 -1.88 -25.77 1.11
C VAL A 281 -2.20 -26.77 -0.01
N PRO A 282 -2.15 -28.10 0.25
CA PRO A 282 -2.34 -29.14 -0.79
C PRO A 282 -3.68 -29.06 -1.53
N SER A 283 -4.71 -28.52 -0.90
CA SER A 283 -6.03 -28.33 -1.54
C SER A 283 -6.03 -27.32 -2.70
N LEU A 284 -4.92 -26.60 -2.91
CA LEU A 284 -4.72 -25.67 -4.02
C LEU A 284 -4.11 -26.33 -5.26
N GLU A 285 -3.81 -27.63 -5.21
CA GLU A 285 -3.32 -28.33 -6.40
C GLU A 285 -4.31 -28.20 -7.56
N GLY A 286 -3.81 -27.68 -8.69
CA GLY A 286 -4.63 -27.39 -9.86
C GLY A 286 -5.63 -26.24 -9.68
N ALA A 287 -5.44 -25.35 -8.71
CA ALA A 287 -6.21 -24.12 -8.61
C ALA A 287 -5.94 -23.21 -9.82
N GLU A 288 -6.96 -22.48 -10.26
CA GLU A 288 -6.83 -21.50 -11.34
C GLU A 288 -5.93 -20.33 -10.90
N VAL A 289 -4.93 -19.99 -11.71
CA VAL A 289 -4.11 -18.82 -11.52
C VAL A 289 -4.79 -17.63 -12.22
N ILE A 290 -5.44 -16.76 -11.44
CA ILE A 290 -6.15 -15.58 -11.95
C ILE A 290 -5.18 -14.49 -12.37
N ALA A 291 -4.13 -14.26 -11.56
CA ALA A 291 -3.15 -13.22 -11.85
C ALA A 291 -1.75 -13.59 -11.36
N ARG A 292 -0.76 -13.14 -12.14
CA ARG A 292 0.65 -13.06 -11.80
C ARG A 292 1.03 -11.59 -11.76
N GLN A 293 1.55 -11.11 -10.65
CA GLN A 293 1.70 -9.67 -10.41
C GLN A 293 3.06 -9.34 -9.82
N ALA A 294 3.54 -8.14 -10.13
CA ALA A 294 4.62 -7.48 -9.39
C ALA A 294 4.25 -6.02 -9.12
N CYS A 295 4.79 -5.48 -8.05
CA CYS A 295 4.69 -4.07 -7.74
C CYS A 295 5.94 -3.62 -6.96
N PHE A 296 6.13 -2.31 -6.86
CA PHE A 296 7.16 -1.72 -6.03
C PHE A 296 6.54 -1.11 -4.78
N ARG A 297 7.04 -1.50 -3.60
CA ARG A 297 6.68 -0.90 -2.32
C ARG A 297 7.47 0.39 -2.15
N PRO A 298 6.86 1.52 -1.74
CA PRO A 298 7.59 2.76 -1.47
C PRO A 298 8.29 2.68 -0.12
N VAL A 299 9.62 2.69 -0.10
CA VAL A 299 10.42 2.52 1.12
C VAL A 299 11.31 3.73 1.33
N THR A 300 11.37 4.23 2.56
CA THR A 300 12.31 5.25 3.04
C THR A 300 13.46 4.59 3.79
N ALA A 301 14.58 5.28 3.95
CA ALA A 301 15.75 4.71 4.61
C ALA A 301 15.53 4.39 6.09
N ASP A 302 14.64 5.11 6.77
CA ASP A 302 14.28 4.90 8.18
C ASP A 302 13.03 4.02 8.37
N GLY A 303 12.38 3.58 7.27
CA GLY A 303 11.18 2.75 7.30
C GLY A 303 9.90 3.49 7.70
N LEU A 304 9.94 4.81 7.92
CA LEU A 304 8.77 5.62 8.26
C LEU A 304 8.23 6.38 7.04
N PRO A 305 6.92 6.56 6.89
CA PRO A 305 6.36 7.33 5.79
C PRO A 305 6.77 8.82 5.87
N LEU A 306 6.74 9.49 4.73
CA LEU A 306 6.82 10.95 4.63
C LEU A 306 5.40 11.49 4.60
N ILE A 307 5.00 12.25 5.62
CA ILE A 307 3.65 12.86 5.72
C ILE A 307 3.83 14.29 6.24
N GLY A 308 3.41 15.29 5.45
CA GLY A 308 3.44 16.69 5.87
C GLY A 308 3.97 17.65 4.82
N PRO A 309 4.29 18.90 5.20
CA PRO A 309 4.75 19.93 4.29
C PRO A 309 6.14 19.62 3.73
N VAL A 310 6.35 19.95 2.46
CA VAL A 310 7.65 19.86 1.79
C VAL A 310 8.51 21.08 2.21
N PRO A 311 9.72 20.87 2.75
CA PRO A 311 10.57 21.97 3.19
C PRO A 311 10.88 22.97 2.07
N GLY A 312 10.77 24.26 2.37
CA GLY A 312 11.12 25.34 1.44
C GLY A 312 10.09 25.63 0.35
N LEU A 313 8.93 24.95 0.35
CA LEU A 313 7.83 25.21 -0.56
C LEU A 313 6.53 25.42 0.22
N GLU A 314 5.88 26.55 0.00
CA GLU A 314 4.54 26.80 0.53
C GLU A 314 3.50 26.06 -0.29
N ASN A 315 2.43 25.59 0.38
CA ASN A 315 1.29 24.91 -0.22
C ASN A 315 1.61 23.56 -0.88
N VAL A 316 2.78 22.96 -0.61
CA VAL A 316 3.15 21.64 -1.10
C VAL A 316 3.31 20.66 0.06
N HIS A 317 2.60 19.54 -0.04
CA HIS A 317 2.64 18.46 0.95
C HIS A 317 2.99 17.12 0.28
N VAL A 318 3.43 16.17 1.07
CA VAL A 318 3.72 14.81 0.62
C VAL A 318 3.06 13.80 1.54
N ALA A 319 2.62 12.68 0.96
CA ALA A 319 2.17 11.49 1.69
C ALA A 319 2.59 10.24 0.92
N THR A 320 3.71 9.63 1.32
CA THR A 320 4.35 8.51 0.60
C THR A 320 5.26 7.70 1.53
N GLY A 321 5.89 6.64 1.00
CA GLY A 321 6.89 5.90 1.78
C GLY A 321 6.33 4.93 2.82
N HIS A 322 5.08 4.55 2.73
CA HIS A 322 4.39 3.70 3.73
C HIS A 322 4.82 2.22 3.72
N SER A 323 5.74 1.81 2.87
CA SER A 323 6.26 0.44 2.75
C SER A 323 5.12 -0.60 2.60
N VAL A 324 5.11 -1.63 3.45
CA VAL A 324 4.07 -2.67 3.50
C VAL A 324 2.78 -2.20 4.19
N TRP A 325 2.83 -1.08 4.92
CA TRP A 325 1.73 -0.58 5.74
C TRP A 325 0.80 0.41 5.03
N GLY A 326 1.03 0.69 3.74
CA GLY A 326 0.28 1.72 3.02
C GLY A 326 -1.23 1.46 2.99
N MET A 327 -1.65 0.20 2.85
CA MET A 327 -3.06 -0.15 2.87
C MET A 327 -3.67 0.06 4.26
N LEU A 328 -3.00 -0.41 5.31
CA LEU A 328 -3.42 -0.19 6.69
C LEU A 328 -3.52 1.31 7.01
N ASN A 329 -2.44 2.05 6.71
CA ASN A 329 -2.28 3.43 7.20
C ASN A 329 -3.00 4.50 6.36
N ALA A 330 -3.62 4.12 5.23
CA ALA A 330 -4.26 5.09 4.34
C ALA A 330 -5.36 5.94 5.01
N PRO A 331 -6.31 5.38 5.80
CA PRO A 331 -7.34 6.19 6.42
C PRO A 331 -6.80 7.21 7.42
N GLY A 332 -5.91 6.81 8.33
CA GLY A 332 -5.31 7.71 9.31
C GLY A 332 -4.43 8.78 8.66
N THR A 333 -3.63 8.40 7.64
CA THR A 333 -2.85 9.36 6.86
C THR A 333 -3.75 10.40 6.19
N ALA A 334 -4.84 9.96 5.56
CA ALA A 334 -5.76 10.86 4.88
C ALA A 334 -6.42 11.86 5.84
N THR A 335 -6.90 11.38 6.97
CA THR A 335 -7.54 12.25 7.96
C THR A 335 -6.55 13.25 8.56
N ALA A 336 -5.38 12.76 9.00
CA ALA A 336 -4.37 13.61 9.62
C ALA A 336 -3.82 14.68 8.65
N LEU A 337 -3.63 14.31 7.38
CA LEU A 337 -3.17 15.26 6.37
C LEU A 337 -4.28 16.23 5.96
N ALA A 338 -5.55 15.80 5.92
CA ALA A 338 -6.66 16.69 5.68
C ALA A 338 -6.82 17.72 6.83
N ASP A 339 -6.68 17.31 8.08
CA ASP A 339 -6.63 18.22 9.22
C ASP A 339 -5.50 19.24 9.07
N LEU A 340 -4.28 18.76 8.78
CA LEU A 340 -3.11 19.62 8.60
C LEU A 340 -3.32 20.66 7.50
N LEU A 341 -3.88 20.26 6.35
CA LEU A 341 -4.17 21.15 5.22
C LEU A 341 -5.21 22.23 5.56
N LEU A 342 -6.25 21.87 6.33
CA LEU A 342 -7.38 22.76 6.59
C LEU A 342 -7.22 23.62 7.85
N THR A 343 -6.50 23.12 8.85
CA THR A 343 -6.41 23.77 10.17
C THR A 343 -4.98 24.05 10.62
N GLY A 344 -3.98 23.56 9.89
CA GLY A 344 -2.57 23.73 10.21
C GLY A 344 -2.00 22.69 11.20
N ALA A 345 -2.82 21.79 11.73
CA ALA A 345 -2.38 20.72 12.63
C ALA A 345 -3.32 19.50 12.55
N SER A 346 -2.81 18.30 12.78
CA SER A 346 -3.66 17.12 12.97
C SER A 346 -4.21 17.10 14.39
N ALA A 347 -5.51 16.81 14.52
CA ALA A 347 -6.19 16.74 15.82
C ALA A 347 -5.96 15.40 16.54
N GLU A 348 -5.71 14.33 15.82
CA GLU A 348 -5.73 12.96 16.36
C GLU A 348 -4.33 12.35 16.57
N MET A 349 -3.33 12.84 15.85
CA MET A 349 -1.98 12.29 15.94
C MET A 349 -0.88 13.31 15.69
N ASP A 350 0.28 13.08 16.30
CA ASP A 350 1.50 13.84 16.01
C ASP A 350 2.10 13.35 14.69
N LEU A 351 2.21 14.24 13.70
CA LEU A 351 2.84 13.97 12.41
C LEU A 351 4.35 14.27 12.41
N SER A 352 4.91 14.79 13.48
CA SER A 352 6.33 15.16 13.55
C SER A 352 7.30 13.99 13.26
N PRO A 353 7.03 12.73 13.69
CA PRO A 353 7.87 11.60 13.31
C PRO A 353 7.90 11.31 11.81
N PHE A 354 6.90 11.80 11.07
CA PHE A 354 6.73 11.55 9.63
C PHE A 354 7.10 12.75 8.77
N ALA A 355 7.49 13.88 9.40
CA ALA A 355 7.81 15.10 8.68
C ALA A 355 8.94 14.89 7.66
N PRO A 356 8.78 15.35 6.39
CA PRO A 356 9.83 15.22 5.37
C PRO A 356 11.16 15.86 5.80
N ALA A 357 11.11 16.95 6.58
CA ALA A 357 12.28 17.66 7.09
C ALA A 357 13.21 16.82 7.99
N ARG A 358 12.78 15.64 8.47
CA ARG A 358 13.62 14.75 9.28
C ARG A 358 14.77 14.10 8.50
N MET A 359 14.66 14.08 7.17
CA MET A 359 15.65 13.48 6.28
C MET A 359 16.17 14.53 5.29
N ARG A 360 17.40 14.33 4.79
CA ARG A 360 17.95 15.19 3.74
C ARG A 360 17.24 14.95 2.42
N PRO A 361 16.93 15.98 1.65
CA PRO A 361 16.46 15.83 0.27
C PRO A 361 17.46 15.06 -0.58
N LEU A 362 16.95 14.30 -1.54
CA LEU A 362 17.77 13.67 -2.56
C LEU A 362 18.38 14.76 -3.47
N ASP A 363 19.68 14.63 -3.77
CA ASP A 363 20.28 15.44 -4.82
C ASP A 363 19.81 14.91 -6.19
N PRO A 364 19.17 15.71 -7.04
CA PRO A 364 18.74 15.27 -8.36
C PRO A 364 19.90 14.72 -9.23
N ALA A 365 21.14 15.13 -8.96
CA ALA A 365 22.32 14.59 -9.66
C ALA A 365 22.62 13.12 -9.35
N ASP A 366 22.08 12.59 -8.22
CA ASP A 366 22.21 11.18 -7.83
C ASP A 366 21.14 10.27 -8.47
N LEU A 367 20.21 10.84 -9.26
CA LEU A 367 19.17 10.09 -9.95
C LEU A 367 19.72 9.47 -11.24
N GLU A 368 19.90 8.17 -11.25
CA GLU A 368 20.08 7.39 -12.47
C GLU A 368 18.70 7.02 -13.03
N LEU A 369 18.18 7.81 -13.98
CA LEU A 369 16.95 7.50 -14.71
C LEU A 369 17.30 6.55 -15.87
N SER A 370 17.00 5.26 -15.71
CA SER A 370 17.20 4.23 -16.74
C SER A 370 15.94 3.99 -17.58
#